data_6d401888a981396b8b2ad27b18d8304f
#
_entry.id   6d401888a981396b8b2ad27b18d8304f
#
_cell.length_a   1.000
_cell.length_b   1.000
_cell.length_c   1.000
_cell.angle_alpha   90.00
_cell.angle_beta   90.00
_cell.angle_gamma   90.00
#
_symmetry.space_group_name_H-M   'P 1'
#
loop_
_entity.id
_entity.type
_entity.pdbx_description
1 polymer ?
#
loop_
_entity_poly.entity_id
_entity_poly.type
_entity_poly.pdbx_seq_one_letter_code
_entity_poly.pdbx_strand_id
1 'polypeptide(L)'
;ESVADTMRTAYRSLVERLLAVTPTEVKFSPAAEKEFINYWELLQRRKAAAKGMESQMMAKLQIYVEKLAGVIEILTNDGKITPEISQESMRSAITCSKAFGEWALKAYRYILPQKLDLKIPKNTVLKMLKTNYPNLNQKIVAEGLGIDRSQLSRA
;
A
#
# COMPACT_ATOMS: atom_id res chain seq x y z
N GLU A 1 29.41 -24.04 5.84
CA GLU A 1 28.63 -22.94 5.21
C GLU A 1 27.53 -22.53 6.19
N SER A 2 27.45 -21.25 6.56
CA SER A 2 26.42 -20.83 7.52
C SER A 2 25.04 -20.76 6.84
N VAL A 3 23.96 -20.95 7.60
CA VAL A 3 22.58 -20.79 7.10
C VAL A 3 22.38 -19.41 6.44
N ALA A 4 23.04 -18.37 6.98
CA ALA A 4 23.00 -17.01 6.44
C ALA A 4 23.64 -16.91 5.05
N ASP A 5 24.73 -17.65 4.78
CA ASP A 5 25.41 -17.65 3.47
C ASP A 5 24.57 -18.38 2.43
N THR A 6 23.95 -19.50 2.80
CA THR A 6 23.04 -20.25 1.92
C THR A 6 21.82 -19.39 1.53
N MET A 7 21.20 -18.74 2.50
CA MET A 7 20.06 -17.84 2.24
C MET A 7 20.46 -16.65 1.37
N ARG A 8 21.63 -16.04 1.60
CA ARG A 8 22.15 -14.93 0.78
C ARG A 8 22.39 -15.35 -0.65
N THR A 9 22.99 -16.54 -0.87
CA THR A 9 23.23 -17.09 -2.21
C THR A 9 21.94 -17.38 -2.94
N ALA A 10 20.96 -18.01 -2.26
CA ALA A 10 19.64 -18.28 -2.83
C ALA A 10 18.91 -16.98 -3.22
N TYR A 11 18.94 -15.98 -2.34
CA TYR A 11 18.34 -14.67 -2.63
C TYR A 11 19.00 -13.98 -3.82
N ARG A 12 20.34 -13.96 -3.89
CA ARG A 12 21.06 -13.38 -5.03
C ARG A 12 20.70 -14.07 -6.33
N SER A 13 20.70 -15.40 -6.36
CA SER A 13 20.31 -16.19 -7.53
C SER A 13 18.87 -15.91 -7.98
N LEU A 14 17.94 -15.73 -7.03
CA LEU A 14 16.56 -15.34 -7.34
C LEU A 14 16.52 -13.94 -7.98
N VAL A 15 17.20 -12.95 -7.39
CA VAL A 15 17.25 -11.59 -7.94
C VAL A 15 17.85 -11.56 -9.34
N GLU A 16 18.94 -12.28 -9.59
CA GLU A 16 19.57 -12.38 -10.90
C GLU A 16 18.61 -12.97 -11.95
N ARG A 17 17.86 -14.01 -11.59
CA ARG A 17 16.80 -14.58 -12.46
C ARG A 17 15.70 -13.60 -12.74
N LEU A 18 15.23 -12.86 -11.73
CA LEU A 18 14.18 -11.84 -11.91
C LEU A 18 14.64 -10.69 -12.80
N LEU A 19 15.91 -10.27 -12.69
CA LEU A 19 16.48 -9.21 -13.54
C LEU A 19 16.67 -9.66 -15.00
N ALA A 20 16.85 -10.95 -15.24
CA ALA A 20 16.96 -11.52 -16.58
C ALA A 20 15.61 -11.73 -17.29
N VAL A 21 14.50 -11.50 -16.58
CA VAL A 21 13.16 -11.65 -17.14
C VAL A 21 12.89 -10.58 -18.20
N THR A 22 12.54 -11.01 -19.41
CA THR A 22 12.09 -10.10 -20.46
C THR A 22 10.65 -9.64 -20.15
N PRO A 23 10.33 -8.36 -20.28
CA PRO A 23 8.96 -7.88 -20.13
C PRO A 23 7.98 -8.69 -20.98
N THR A 24 7.01 -9.32 -20.33
CA THR A 24 6.05 -10.22 -20.97
C THR A 24 4.65 -9.90 -20.44
N GLU A 25 3.68 -9.92 -21.33
CA GLU A 25 2.28 -9.80 -20.94
C GLU A 25 1.82 -11.14 -20.32
N VAL A 26 1.29 -11.06 -19.09
CA VAL A 26 0.75 -12.22 -18.37
C VAL A 26 -0.72 -11.97 -18.10
N LYS A 27 -1.57 -12.97 -18.32
CA LYS A 27 -3.02 -12.90 -18.11
C LYS A 27 -3.41 -13.59 -16.81
N PHE A 28 -4.59 -13.28 -16.32
CA PHE A 28 -5.17 -14.08 -15.26
C PHE A 28 -5.78 -15.35 -15.82
N SER A 29 -5.61 -16.49 -15.14
CA SER A 29 -6.45 -17.65 -15.40
C SER A 29 -7.91 -17.31 -15.09
N PRO A 30 -8.92 -17.95 -15.69
CA PRO A 30 -10.33 -17.66 -15.41
C PRO A 30 -10.70 -17.76 -13.92
N ALA A 31 -10.04 -18.69 -13.21
CA ALA A 31 -10.23 -18.83 -11.77
C ALA A 31 -9.58 -17.69 -10.97
N ALA A 32 -8.40 -17.22 -11.36
CA ALA A 32 -7.74 -16.07 -10.75
C ALA A 32 -8.53 -14.77 -10.99
N GLU A 33 -9.04 -14.58 -12.20
CA GLU A 33 -9.87 -13.43 -12.57
C GLU A 33 -11.13 -13.35 -11.70
N LYS A 34 -11.80 -14.47 -11.48
CA LYS A 34 -12.98 -14.54 -10.59
C LYS A 34 -12.64 -14.12 -9.16
N GLU A 35 -11.51 -14.59 -8.60
CA GLU A 35 -11.06 -14.17 -7.26
C GLU A 35 -10.76 -12.66 -7.22
N PHE A 36 -10.09 -12.15 -8.25
CA PHE A 36 -9.78 -10.74 -8.37
C PHE A 36 -11.04 -9.88 -8.42
N ILE A 37 -12.02 -10.22 -9.27
CA ILE A 37 -13.29 -9.49 -9.40
C ILE A 37 -14.03 -9.45 -8.06
N ASN A 38 -14.15 -10.59 -7.36
CA ASN A 38 -14.79 -10.65 -6.07
C ASN A 38 -14.11 -9.73 -5.03
N TYR A 39 -12.78 -9.71 -5.04
CA TYR A 39 -12.01 -8.83 -4.14
C TYR A 39 -12.13 -7.36 -4.55
N TRP A 40 -12.09 -7.06 -5.83
CA TRP A 40 -12.27 -5.71 -6.39
C TRP A 40 -13.63 -5.13 -5.97
N GLU A 41 -14.73 -5.87 -6.11
CA GLU A 41 -16.07 -5.46 -5.68
C GLU A 41 -16.12 -5.18 -4.17
N LEU A 42 -15.47 -6.01 -3.36
CA LEU A 42 -15.35 -5.79 -1.93
C LEU A 42 -14.65 -4.46 -1.63
N LEU A 43 -13.55 -4.18 -2.32
CA LEU A 43 -12.82 -2.91 -2.16
C LEU A 43 -13.65 -1.71 -2.63
N GLN A 44 -14.42 -1.83 -3.72
CA GLN A 44 -15.31 -0.76 -4.18
C GLN A 44 -16.40 -0.44 -3.14
N ARG A 45 -17.02 -1.46 -2.56
CA ARG A 45 -18.01 -1.27 -1.49
C ARG A 45 -17.41 -0.59 -0.27
N ARG A 46 -16.22 -1.01 0.16
CA ARG A 46 -15.49 -0.37 1.27
C ARG A 46 -15.08 1.06 0.94
N LYS A 47 -14.59 1.31 -0.29
CA LYS A 47 -14.21 2.64 -0.77
C LYS A 47 -15.40 3.61 -0.77
N ALA A 48 -16.59 3.15 -1.16
CA ALA A 48 -17.80 3.96 -1.16
C ALA A 48 -18.23 4.36 0.27
N ALA A 49 -18.01 3.49 1.26
CA ALA A 49 -18.31 3.76 2.66
C ALA A 49 -17.22 4.57 3.38
N ALA A 50 -15.98 4.56 2.87
CA ALA A 50 -14.83 5.20 3.47
C ALA A 50 -14.68 6.66 3.02
N LYS A 51 -14.00 7.48 3.85
CA LYS A 51 -13.70 8.89 3.55
C LYS A 51 -12.18 9.15 3.64
N GLY A 52 -11.73 10.18 2.92
CA GLY A 52 -10.35 10.66 3.00
C GLY A 52 -9.31 9.60 2.63
N MET A 53 -8.30 9.43 3.46
CA MET A 53 -7.17 8.52 3.23
C MET A 53 -7.58 7.05 3.10
N GLU A 54 -8.58 6.61 3.86
CA GLU A 54 -9.06 5.23 3.79
C GLU A 54 -9.60 4.89 2.38
N SER A 55 -10.37 5.80 1.80
CA SER A 55 -10.85 5.64 0.42
C SER A 55 -9.72 5.60 -0.61
N GLN A 56 -8.69 6.45 -0.44
CA GLN A 56 -7.51 6.47 -1.32
C GLN A 56 -6.70 5.17 -1.18
N MET A 57 -6.59 4.63 0.02
CA MET A 57 -5.89 3.38 0.28
C MET A 57 -6.59 2.20 -0.40
N MET A 58 -7.93 2.12 -0.33
CA MET A 58 -8.69 1.07 -1.03
C MET A 58 -8.42 1.08 -2.55
N ALA A 59 -8.31 2.26 -3.16
CA ALA A 59 -7.97 2.37 -4.57
C ALA A 59 -6.56 1.86 -4.89
N LYS A 60 -5.58 2.07 -4.00
CA LYS A 60 -4.22 1.56 -4.17
C LYS A 60 -4.13 0.04 -3.99
N LEU A 61 -4.90 -0.53 -3.06
CA LEU A 61 -4.91 -1.98 -2.83
C LEU A 61 -5.34 -2.76 -4.07
N GLN A 62 -6.21 -2.20 -4.92
CA GLN A 62 -6.59 -2.82 -6.19
C GLN A 62 -5.39 -3.03 -7.10
N ILE A 63 -4.58 -1.98 -7.29
CA ILE A 63 -3.39 -2.03 -8.15
C ILE A 63 -2.32 -2.93 -7.54
N TYR A 64 -2.18 -2.93 -6.22
CA TYR A 64 -1.16 -3.72 -5.56
C TYR A 64 -1.46 -5.22 -5.59
N VAL A 65 -2.72 -5.64 -5.53
CA VAL A 65 -3.06 -7.06 -5.60
C VAL A 65 -2.68 -7.69 -6.94
N GLU A 66 -2.89 -6.98 -8.04
CA GLU A 66 -2.49 -7.44 -9.38
C GLU A 66 -0.97 -7.63 -9.47
N LYS A 67 -0.21 -6.63 -9.02
CA LYS A 67 1.25 -6.68 -9.00
C LYS A 67 1.79 -7.78 -8.09
N LEU A 68 1.19 -7.93 -6.91
CA LEU A 68 1.56 -8.99 -5.96
C LEU A 68 1.27 -10.37 -6.52
N ALA A 69 0.14 -10.57 -7.21
CA ALA A 69 -0.19 -11.83 -7.82
C ALA A 69 0.85 -12.25 -8.88
N GLY A 70 1.28 -11.31 -9.73
CA GLY A 70 2.35 -11.55 -10.69
C GLY A 70 3.68 -11.89 -10.02
N VAL A 71 4.07 -11.16 -8.98
CA VAL A 71 5.30 -11.44 -8.23
C VAL A 71 5.24 -12.81 -7.55
N ILE A 72 4.13 -13.15 -6.90
CA ILE A 72 3.95 -14.44 -6.23
C ILE A 72 4.00 -15.58 -7.25
N GLU A 73 3.33 -15.42 -8.41
CA GLU A 73 3.37 -16.42 -9.48
C GLU A 73 4.80 -16.72 -9.93
N ILE A 74 5.60 -15.68 -10.19
CA ILE A 74 7.01 -15.84 -10.59
C ILE A 74 7.82 -16.52 -9.47
N LEU A 75 7.60 -16.14 -8.21
CA LEU A 75 8.32 -16.71 -7.07
C LEU A 75 7.98 -18.19 -6.85
N THR A 76 6.72 -18.58 -7.00
CA THR A 76 6.27 -19.98 -6.87
C THR A 76 6.72 -20.87 -8.02
N ASN A 77 7.06 -20.26 -9.16
CA ASN A 77 7.58 -20.96 -10.35
C ASN A 77 9.11 -20.81 -10.51
N ASP A 78 9.86 -20.73 -9.42
CA ASP A 78 11.33 -20.63 -9.43
C ASP A 78 11.89 -19.48 -10.27
N GLY A 79 11.19 -18.35 -10.31
CA GLY A 79 11.59 -17.18 -11.10
C GLY A 79 11.25 -17.29 -12.59
N LYS A 80 10.45 -18.26 -13.00
CA LYS A 80 9.99 -18.39 -14.39
C LYS A 80 8.67 -17.66 -14.59
N ILE A 81 8.53 -16.99 -15.73
CA ILE A 81 7.25 -16.41 -16.13
C ILE A 81 6.36 -17.50 -16.70
N THR A 82 5.16 -17.63 -16.15
CA THR A 82 4.07 -18.43 -16.71
C THR A 82 3.18 -17.53 -17.58
N PRO A 83 2.50 -18.07 -18.60
CA PRO A 83 1.59 -17.26 -19.42
C PRO A 83 0.36 -16.77 -18.67
N GLU A 84 0.02 -17.43 -17.56
CA GLU A 84 -1.15 -17.10 -16.75
C GLU A 84 -0.81 -17.07 -15.25
N ILE A 85 -1.45 -16.16 -14.52
CA ILE A 85 -1.43 -16.10 -13.07
C ILE A 85 -2.45 -17.11 -12.53
N SER A 86 -2.00 -17.98 -11.64
CA SER A 86 -2.83 -19.03 -11.04
C SER A 86 -3.80 -18.46 -9.99
N GLN A 87 -4.87 -19.21 -9.73
CA GLN A 87 -5.83 -18.91 -8.65
C GLN A 87 -5.14 -18.83 -7.28
N GLU A 88 -4.17 -19.70 -7.04
CA GLU A 88 -3.44 -19.77 -5.76
C GLU A 88 -2.60 -18.52 -5.52
N SER A 89 -1.86 -18.08 -6.54
CA SER A 89 -1.10 -16.83 -6.48
C SER A 89 -2.00 -15.62 -6.28
N MET A 90 -3.16 -15.57 -6.92
CA MET A 90 -4.14 -14.51 -6.71
C MET A 90 -4.70 -14.52 -5.29
N ARG A 91 -5.06 -15.67 -4.73
CA ARG A 91 -5.53 -15.80 -3.33
C ARG A 91 -4.46 -15.35 -2.34
N SER A 92 -3.22 -15.74 -2.56
CA SER A 92 -2.08 -15.33 -1.74
C SER A 92 -1.88 -13.81 -1.80
N ALA A 93 -1.95 -13.23 -2.99
CA ALA A 93 -1.87 -11.78 -3.19
C ALA A 93 -3.01 -11.01 -2.48
N ILE A 94 -4.24 -11.52 -2.56
CA ILE A 94 -5.40 -10.97 -1.84
C ILE A 94 -5.18 -11.01 -0.32
N THR A 95 -4.64 -12.12 0.19
CA THR A 95 -4.33 -12.28 1.61
C THR A 95 -3.29 -11.27 2.07
N CYS A 96 -2.18 -11.14 1.33
CA CYS A 96 -1.16 -10.12 1.59
C CYS A 96 -1.72 -8.70 1.50
N SER A 97 -2.52 -8.41 0.48
CA SER A 97 -3.15 -7.10 0.30
C SER A 97 -4.08 -6.73 1.46
N LYS A 98 -4.87 -7.67 1.98
CA LYS A 98 -5.70 -7.48 3.17
C LYS A 98 -4.85 -7.14 4.40
N ALA A 99 -3.79 -7.90 4.66
CA ALA A 99 -2.88 -7.66 5.77
C ALA A 99 -2.21 -6.28 5.69
N PHE A 100 -1.67 -5.92 4.51
CA PHE A 100 -1.11 -4.58 4.29
C PHE A 100 -2.14 -3.47 4.48
N GLY A 101 -3.36 -3.66 4.00
CA GLY A 101 -4.45 -2.72 4.18
C GLY A 101 -4.77 -2.48 5.65
N GLU A 102 -4.87 -3.55 6.44
CA GLU A 102 -5.12 -3.45 7.89
C GLU A 102 -3.98 -2.76 8.63
N TRP A 103 -2.74 -3.10 8.29
CA TRP A 103 -1.57 -2.48 8.89
C TRP A 103 -1.44 -1.01 8.52
N ALA A 104 -1.68 -0.66 7.27
CA ALA A 104 -1.68 0.73 6.81
C ALA A 104 -2.76 1.55 7.51
N LEU A 105 -3.96 1.00 7.72
CA LEU A 105 -5.03 1.65 8.47
C LEU A 105 -4.66 1.84 9.95
N LYS A 106 -4.06 0.84 10.58
CA LYS A 106 -3.56 0.94 11.96
C LYS A 106 -2.49 2.02 12.06
N ALA A 107 -1.49 1.99 11.18
CA ALA A 107 -0.42 2.99 11.15
C ALA A 107 -0.99 4.41 10.92
N TYR A 108 -1.93 4.54 9.98
CA TYR A 108 -2.59 5.80 9.70
C TYR A 108 -3.34 6.34 10.92
N ARG A 109 -4.12 5.50 11.62
CA ARG A 109 -4.82 5.90 12.86
C ARG A 109 -3.88 6.24 14.00
N TYR A 110 -2.67 5.70 13.99
CA TYR A 110 -1.65 5.98 14.97
C TYR A 110 -0.87 7.27 14.66
N ILE A 111 -0.57 7.51 13.38
CA ILE A 111 0.20 8.69 12.92
C ILE A 111 -0.68 9.94 12.84
N LEU A 112 -1.93 9.79 12.39
CA LEU A 112 -2.89 10.88 12.48
C LEU A 112 -3.46 10.87 13.90
N PRO A 113 -3.14 11.86 14.71
CA PRO A 113 -3.81 12.02 15.98
C PRO A 113 -5.32 12.00 15.69
N GLN A 114 -6.03 11.03 16.25
CA GLN A 114 -7.48 11.09 16.41
C GLN A 114 -7.72 12.53 16.84
N LYS A 115 -8.57 13.26 16.10
CA LYS A 115 -8.87 14.67 16.33
C LYS A 115 -8.33 15.06 17.70
N LEU A 116 -7.11 15.57 17.73
CA LEU A 116 -6.52 15.98 18.98
C LEU A 116 -7.51 17.00 19.50
N ASP A 117 -8.27 16.62 20.52
CA ASP A 117 -8.93 17.55 21.42
C ASP A 117 -7.80 18.27 22.18
N LEU A 118 -6.95 18.89 21.37
CA LEU A 118 -5.86 19.71 21.85
C LEU A 118 -6.54 20.92 22.43
N LYS A 119 -6.63 20.96 23.78
CA LYS A 119 -6.83 22.20 24.55
C LYS A 119 -5.75 23.24 24.18
N ILE A 120 -4.81 22.89 23.29
CA ILE A 120 -3.77 23.79 22.76
C ILE A 120 -4.39 24.54 21.56
N PRO A 121 -4.35 25.89 21.58
CA PRO A 121 -4.83 26.70 20.48
C PRO A 121 -4.21 26.26 19.14
N LYS A 122 -5.03 26.08 18.10
CA LYS A 122 -4.57 25.64 16.77
C LYS A 122 -3.37 26.46 16.27
N ASN A 123 -3.33 27.76 16.55
CA ASN A 123 -2.22 28.63 16.19
C ASN A 123 -0.88 28.25 16.84
N THR A 124 -0.91 27.72 18.06
CA THR A 124 0.30 27.24 18.76
C THR A 124 0.85 25.99 18.10
N VAL A 125 -0.01 25.04 17.72
CA VAL A 125 0.38 23.84 17.00
C VAL A 125 0.97 24.22 15.64
N LEU A 126 0.35 25.16 14.92
CA LEU A 126 0.85 25.66 13.63
C LEU A 126 2.23 26.31 13.74
N LYS A 127 2.46 27.12 14.76
CA LYS A 127 3.78 27.72 15.03
C LYS A 127 4.83 26.65 15.30
N MET A 128 4.53 25.66 16.14
CA MET A 128 5.45 24.56 16.45
C MET A 128 5.77 23.72 15.19
N LEU A 129 4.78 23.44 14.36
CA LEU A 129 4.99 22.69 13.11
C LEU A 129 5.85 23.48 12.12
N LYS A 130 5.60 24.78 11.93
CA LYS A 130 6.42 25.64 11.06
C LYS A 130 7.87 25.73 11.53
N THR A 131 8.09 25.83 12.85
CA THR A 131 9.43 25.96 13.42
C THR A 131 10.24 24.67 13.28
N ASN A 132 9.62 23.54 13.57
CA ASN A 132 10.32 22.25 13.62
C ASN A 132 10.36 21.52 12.26
N TYR A 133 9.42 21.86 11.35
CA TYR A 133 9.28 21.19 10.06
C TYR A 133 9.00 22.20 8.92
N PRO A 134 9.96 23.06 8.57
CA PRO A 134 9.75 24.14 7.59
C PRO A 134 9.36 23.65 6.19
N ASN A 135 9.72 22.41 5.85
CA ASN A 135 9.44 21.80 4.53
C ASN A 135 8.15 20.94 4.53
N LEU A 136 7.35 20.96 5.59
CA LEU A 136 6.13 20.16 5.64
C LEU A 136 5.11 20.69 4.63
N ASN A 137 4.52 19.78 3.85
CA ASN A 137 3.51 20.16 2.87
C ASN A 137 2.28 20.76 3.58
N GLN A 138 2.06 22.06 3.36
CA GLN A 138 1.00 22.81 3.99
C GLN A 138 -0.40 22.22 3.77
N LYS A 139 -0.62 21.53 2.63
CA LYS A 139 -1.88 20.88 2.32
C LYS A 139 -2.16 19.73 3.28
N ILE A 140 -1.15 18.89 3.55
CA ILE A 140 -1.25 17.74 4.47
C ILE A 140 -1.51 18.23 5.91
N VAL A 141 -0.85 19.31 6.30
CA VAL A 141 -1.05 19.92 7.64
C VAL A 141 -2.46 20.49 7.78
N ALA A 142 -2.96 21.20 6.77
CA ALA A 142 -4.31 21.76 6.79
C ALA A 142 -5.38 20.66 6.89
N GLU A 143 -5.26 19.62 6.07
CA GLU A 143 -6.16 18.46 6.08
C GLU A 143 -6.11 17.70 7.41
N GLY A 144 -4.92 17.50 7.97
CA GLY A 144 -4.73 16.82 9.27
C GLY A 144 -5.30 17.58 10.46
N LEU A 145 -5.24 18.91 10.42
CA LEU A 145 -5.78 19.79 11.48
C LEU A 145 -7.25 20.18 11.25
N GLY A 146 -7.84 19.83 10.11
CA GLY A 146 -9.20 20.20 9.76
C GLY A 146 -9.39 21.73 9.67
N ILE A 147 -8.38 22.44 9.16
CA ILE A 147 -8.38 23.89 8.96
C ILE A 147 -8.25 24.23 7.48
N ASP A 148 -8.78 25.39 7.08
CA ASP A 148 -8.62 25.89 5.73
C ASP A 148 -7.16 26.29 5.46
N ARG A 149 -6.69 26.06 4.24
CA ARG A 149 -5.33 26.41 3.79
C ARG A 149 -5.03 27.91 3.95
N SER A 150 -6.05 28.76 3.83
CA SER A 150 -5.93 30.20 4.05
C SER A 150 -5.63 30.56 5.51
N GLN A 151 -6.07 29.73 6.46
CA GLN A 151 -5.76 29.92 7.88
C GLN A 151 -4.32 29.54 8.22
N LEU A 152 -3.73 28.61 7.43
CA LEU A 152 -2.32 28.21 7.54
C LEU A 152 -1.36 29.32 7.08
N SER A 153 -1.73 30.09 6.06
CA SER A 153 -0.88 31.18 5.55
C SER A 153 -0.85 32.41 6.45
N ARG A 154 -1.89 32.60 7.29
CA ARG A 154 -2.03 33.75 8.21
C ARG A 154 -1.42 33.51 9.60
N ALA A 155 -1.00 32.30 9.91
CA ALA A 155 -0.36 31.92 11.18
C ALA A 155 1.16 31.82 11.04
#